data_4c834f823ddc0ab3d7958a51df8a7780
#
_entry.id   4c834f823ddc0ab3d7958a51df8a7780
#
_cell.length_a   1.000
_cell.length_b   1.000
_cell.length_c   1.000
_cell.angle_alpha   90.00
_cell.angle_beta   90.00
_cell.angle_gamma   90.00
#
_symmetry.space_group_name_H-M   'P 1'
#
loop_
_entity.id
_entity.type
_entity.pdbx_description
1 polymer ?
#
loop_
_entity_poly.entity_id
_entity_poly.type
_entity_poly.pdbx_seq_one_letter_code
_entity_poly.pdbx_strand_id
1 'polypeptide(L)'
;MRKLVSALAFAVVLAGLSQAASVAKPVSGVTKLPDAQIERAIRAKFAKSKINADHFTVSVQSGVAVIEGKTGVIQHKGVATRLAKTGGAFAVQNHIQISEEARAKAAAKLAHARTGDTQIARATVVQPKAKTP
;
A
#
# COMPACT_ATOMS: atom_id res chain seq x y z
N MET A 1 -16.34 -63.97 -53.76
CA MET A 1 -15.95 -62.75 -54.42
C MET A 1 -15.58 -61.76 -53.32
N ARG A 2 -14.30 -61.67 -53.02
CA ARG A 2 -13.37 -60.58 -53.35
C ARG A 2 -13.93 -59.21 -53.01
N LYS A 3 -13.42 -58.61 -51.94
CA LYS A 3 -12.70 -57.32 -52.06
C LYS A 3 -12.01 -56.97 -50.77
N LEU A 4 -10.72 -56.89 -50.86
CA LEU A 4 -9.77 -56.22 -50.02
C LEU A 4 -10.16 -54.73 -49.82
N VAL A 5 -10.13 -54.23 -48.63
CA VAL A 5 -10.01 -52.81 -48.39
C VAL A 5 -8.92 -52.59 -47.34
N SER A 6 -7.95 -52.01 -47.84
CA SER A 6 -6.71 -51.50 -47.33
C SER A 6 -6.81 -50.76 -45.96
N ALA A 7 -5.96 -51.22 -45.07
CA ALA A 7 -5.65 -50.50 -43.85
C ALA A 7 -4.87 -49.23 -44.17
N LEU A 8 -5.38 -48.07 -43.87
CA LEU A 8 -4.64 -46.80 -43.80
C LEU A 8 -4.38 -46.47 -42.35
N ALA A 9 -3.22 -46.85 -41.89
CA ALA A 9 -2.72 -46.41 -40.59
C ALA A 9 -2.39 -44.92 -40.64
N PHE A 10 -3.18 -44.10 -40.02
CA PHE A 10 -2.88 -42.68 -39.77
C PHE A 10 -2.10 -42.58 -38.45
N ALA A 11 -0.77 -42.59 -38.59
CA ALA A 11 0.09 -42.27 -37.47
C ALA A 11 0.06 -40.78 -37.23
N VAL A 12 -0.73 -40.35 -36.26
CA VAL A 12 -0.65 -38.99 -35.73
C VAL A 12 0.55 -38.90 -34.81
N VAL A 13 1.64 -38.38 -35.37
CA VAL A 13 2.79 -37.95 -34.58
C VAL A 13 2.38 -36.69 -33.81
N LEU A 14 2.05 -36.87 -32.56
CA LEU A 14 1.84 -35.77 -31.62
C LEU A 14 3.22 -35.25 -31.23
N ALA A 15 3.70 -34.24 -31.97
CA ALA A 15 4.88 -33.48 -31.60
C ALA A 15 4.55 -32.72 -30.30
N GLY A 16 5.05 -33.23 -29.20
CA GLY A 16 5.01 -32.57 -27.92
C GLY A 16 5.78 -31.25 -28.00
N LEU A 17 5.06 -30.10 -27.99
CA LEU A 17 5.66 -28.84 -27.65
C LEU A 17 5.96 -28.89 -26.14
N SER A 18 7.16 -29.31 -25.81
CA SER A 18 7.74 -29.00 -24.51
C SER A 18 7.94 -27.48 -24.46
N GLN A 19 6.97 -26.79 -23.87
CA GLN A 19 7.18 -25.43 -23.38
C GLN A 19 8.17 -25.56 -22.21
N ALA A 20 9.43 -25.34 -22.52
CA ALA A 20 10.43 -25.05 -21.52
C ALA A 20 9.97 -23.79 -20.79
N ALA A 21 9.38 -23.99 -19.61
CA ALA A 21 9.22 -22.92 -18.66
C ALA A 21 10.62 -22.35 -18.41
N SER A 22 10.87 -21.19 -18.99
CA SER A 22 12.05 -20.40 -18.72
C SER A 22 11.97 -20.02 -17.24
N VAL A 23 12.60 -20.85 -16.41
CA VAL A 23 12.89 -20.52 -15.02
C VAL A 23 13.92 -19.40 -15.10
N ALA A 24 13.45 -18.17 -15.12
CA ALA A 24 14.30 -17.02 -14.91
C ALA A 24 14.98 -17.24 -13.55
N LYS A 25 16.30 -17.48 -13.59
CA LYS A 25 17.15 -17.55 -12.41
C LYS A 25 16.85 -16.34 -11.54
N PRO A 26 16.54 -16.51 -10.23
CA PRO A 26 16.45 -15.39 -9.33
C PRO A 26 17.84 -14.74 -9.28
N VAL A 27 17.90 -13.49 -9.68
CA VAL A 27 19.08 -12.64 -9.46
C VAL A 27 19.28 -12.57 -7.95
N SER A 28 20.35 -13.19 -7.49
CA SER A 28 20.79 -13.19 -6.10
C SER A 28 20.93 -11.77 -5.59
N GLY A 29 20.26 -11.44 -4.48
CA GLY A 29 20.65 -10.24 -3.77
C GLY A 29 19.63 -9.51 -2.93
N VAL A 30 18.39 -9.89 -2.87
CA VAL A 30 17.46 -9.55 -1.76
C VAL A 30 16.41 -10.63 -1.79
N THR A 31 16.22 -11.33 -0.69
CA THR A 31 15.15 -12.32 -0.54
C THR A 31 13.81 -11.56 -0.54
N LYS A 32 13.38 -11.19 -1.75
CA LYS A 32 12.11 -10.51 -1.93
C LYS A 32 11.02 -11.52 -1.62
N LEU A 33 10.30 -11.29 -0.53
CA LEU A 33 9.13 -12.08 -0.18
C LEU A 33 8.17 -12.12 -1.38
N PRO A 34 7.54 -13.26 -1.66
CA PRO A 34 6.49 -13.33 -2.68
C PRO A 34 5.39 -12.29 -2.41
N ASP A 35 4.92 -11.65 -3.47
CA ASP A 35 3.91 -10.57 -3.37
C ASP A 35 2.68 -11.01 -2.55
N ALA A 36 2.23 -12.26 -2.71
CA ALA A 36 1.14 -12.81 -1.93
C ALA A 36 1.43 -12.89 -0.41
N GLN A 37 2.68 -13.13 -0.01
CA GLN A 37 3.05 -13.12 1.41
C GLN A 37 3.11 -11.70 1.95
N ILE A 38 3.63 -10.76 1.18
CA ILE A 38 3.64 -9.32 1.54
C ILE A 38 2.22 -8.82 1.72
N GLU A 39 1.32 -9.14 0.78
CA GLU A 39 -0.08 -8.75 0.84
C GLU A 39 -0.78 -9.30 2.10
N ARG A 40 -0.59 -10.59 2.40
CA ARG A 40 -1.13 -11.21 3.62
C ARG A 40 -0.60 -10.57 4.89
N ALA A 41 0.70 -10.25 4.93
CA ALA A 41 1.32 -9.59 6.07
C ALA A 41 0.77 -8.17 6.27
N ILE A 42 0.56 -7.42 5.20
CA ILE A 42 -0.04 -6.08 5.25
C ILE A 42 -1.49 -6.16 5.74
N ARG A 43 -2.30 -7.06 5.18
CA ARG A 43 -3.70 -7.26 5.59
C ARG A 43 -3.81 -7.68 7.06
N ALA A 44 -2.94 -8.57 7.53
CA ALA A 44 -2.90 -8.97 8.94
C ALA A 44 -2.55 -7.80 9.87
N LYS A 45 -1.65 -6.90 9.46
CA LYS A 45 -1.32 -5.68 10.21
C LYS A 45 -2.48 -4.69 10.22
N PHE A 46 -3.18 -4.53 9.11
CA PHE A 46 -4.38 -3.69 9.01
C PHE A 46 -5.49 -4.19 9.93
N ALA A 47 -5.74 -5.51 9.95
CA ALA A 47 -6.75 -6.13 10.80
C ALA A 47 -6.51 -5.89 12.30
N LYS A 48 -5.23 -5.80 12.72
CA LYS A 48 -4.83 -5.53 14.10
C LYS A 48 -4.75 -4.03 14.44
N SER A 49 -5.00 -3.16 13.49
CA SER A 49 -4.88 -1.72 13.64
C SER A 49 -6.24 -1.04 13.63
N LYS A 50 -6.29 0.20 14.15
CA LYS A 50 -7.50 1.05 14.12
C LYS A 50 -8.01 1.33 12.70
N ILE A 51 -7.16 1.22 11.68
CA ILE A 51 -7.54 1.42 10.27
C ILE A 51 -8.38 0.26 9.70
N ASN A 52 -8.56 -0.83 10.44
CA ASN A 52 -9.42 -1.94 10.00
C ASN A 52 -10.87 -1.49 9.71
N ALA A 53 -11.35 -0.49 10.44
CA ALA A 53 -12.69 0.06 10.25
C ALA A 53 -12.91 0.75 8.89
N ASP A 54 -11.85 1.20 8.25
CA ASP A 54 -11.91 1.90 6.96
C ASP A 54 -11.97 0.93 5.74
N HIS A 55 -11.81 -0.38 5.96
CA HIS A 55 -11.88 -1.43 4.93
C HIS A 55 -11.03 -1.15 3.69
N PHE A 56 -9.77 -0.76 3.88
CA PHE A 56 -8.86 -0.50 2.77
C PHE A 56 -8.57 -1.76 1.95
N THR A 57 -8.56 -1.60 0.65
CA THR A 57 -8.12 -2.63 -0.29
C THR A 57 -6.60 -2.56 -0.44
N VAL A 58 -5.94 -3.71 -0.41
CA VAL A 58 -4.50 -3.85 -0.59
C VAL A 58 -4.23 -4.84 -1.68
N SER A 59 -3.40 -4.48 -2.63
CA SER A 59 -2.82 -5.40 -3.62
C SER A 59 -1.31 -5.19 -3.71
N VAL A 60 -0.56 -6.24 -4.01
CA VAL A 60 0.89 -6.16 -4.11
C VAL A 60 1.34 -6.74 -5.44
N GLN A 61 2.13 -5.97 -6.18
CA GLN A 61 2.72 -6.39 -7.44
C GLN A 61 4.20 -5.98 -7.47
N SER A 62 5.06 -6.93 -7.77
CA SER A 62 6.52 -6.72 -7.83
C SER A 62 7.09 -6.05 -6.57
N GLY A 63 6.50 -6.32 -5.40
CA GLY A 63 6.87 -5.72 -4.13
C GLY A 63 6.36 -4.29 -3.91
N VAL A 64 5.54 -3.76 -4.82
CA VAL A 64 4.86 -2.46 -4.66
C VAL A 64 3.46 -2.72 -4.12
N ALA A 65 3.16 -2.17 -2.94
CA ALA A 65 1.82 -2.24 -2.37
C ALA A 65 0.99 -1.05 -2.85
N VAL A 66 -0.16 -1.34 -3.43
CA VAL A 66 -1.18 -0.35 -3.80
C VAL A 66 -2.29 -0.42 -2.74
N ILE A 67 -2.62 0.71 -2.15
CA ILE A 67 -3.65 0.82 -1.11
C ILE A 67 -4.73 1.77 -1.59
N GLU A 68 -5.97 1.31 -1.59
CA GLU A 68 -7.13 2.07 -2.03
C GLU A 68 -8.22 2.09 -0.96
N GLY A 69 -9.06 3.13 -0.98
CA GLY A 69 -10.20 3.27 -0.09
C GLY A 69 -10.48 4.71 0.29
N LYS A 70 -11.37 4.88 1.27
CA LYS A 70 -11.75 6.19 1.82
C LYS A 70 -11.63 6.17 3.34
N THR A 71 -11.27 7.31 3.93
CA THR A 71 -11.21 7.45 5.39
C THR A 71 -11.72 8.82 5.83
N GLY A 72 -12.37 8.83 7.00
CA GLY A 72 -12.72 10.06 7.72
C GLY A 72 -11.60 10.56 8.64
N VAL A 73 -10.45 9.90 8.67
CA VAL A 73 -9.34 10.22 9.58
C VAL A 73 -8.04 10.38 8.80
N ILE A 74 -7.52 11.60 8.73
CA ILE A 74 -6.31 11.92 7.94
C ILE A 74 -5.12 11.05 8.33
N GLN A 75 -4.94 10.77 9.62
CA GLN A 75 -3.83 9.97 10.14
C GLN A 75 -3.85 8.53 9.61
N HIS A 76 -5.02 7.97 9.29
CA HIS A 76 -5.15 6.61 8.79
C HIS A 76 -4.43 6.41 7.45
N LYS A 77 -4.41 7.43 6.59
CA LYS A 77 -3.63 7.40 5.34
C LYS A 77 -2.14 7.18 5.60
N GLY A 78 -1.56 7.88 6.58
CA GLY A 78 -0.16 7.71 6.97
C GLY A 78 0.11 6.39 7.67
N VAL A 79 -0.80 5.94 8.53
CA VAL A 79 -0.71 4.64 9.22
C VAL A 79 -0.73 3.51 8.21
N ALA A 80 -1.61 3.53 7.21
CA ALA A 80 -1.69 2.52 6.15
C ALA A 80 -0.36 2.39 5.40
N THR A 81 0.23 3.52 4.99
CA THR A 81 1.56 3.53 4.34
C THR A 81 2.64 2.90 5.22
N ARG A 82 2.68 3.25 6.51
CA ARG A 82 3.67 2.71 7.45
C ARG A 82 3.50 1.20 7.63
N LEU A 83 2.27 0.74 7.82
CA LEU A 83 1.98 -0.68 7.99
C LEU A 83 2.30 -1.49 6.74
N ALA A 84 2.08 -0.95 5.54
CA ALA A 84 2.46 -1.59 4.30
C ALA A 84 3.98 -1.76 4.17
N LYS A 85 4.75 -0.72 4.48
CA LYS A 85 6.22 -0.80 4.52
C LYS A 85 6.72 -1.84 5.53
N THR A 86 6.15 -1.85 6.73
CA THR A 86 6.51 -2.84 7.75
C THR A 86 5.98 -4.24 7.44
N GLY A 87 5.03 -4.39 6.53
CA GLY A 87 4.56 -5.65 5.98
C GLY A 87 5.48 -6.25 4.92
N GLY A 88 6.54 -5.55 4.53
CA GLY A 88 7.54 -6.01 3.56
C GLY A 88 7.41 -5.40 2.17
N ALA A 89 6.55 -4.40 1.97
CA ALA A 89 6.47 -3.69 0.70
C ALA A 89 7.72 -2.84 0.46
N PHE A 90 8.34 -3.01 -0.69
CA PHE A 90 9.46 -2.19 -1.14
C PHE A 90 9.04 -0.74 -1.40
N ALA A 91 7.92 -0.56 -2.08
CA ALA A 91 7.31 0.73 -2.33
C ALA A 91 5.80 0.69 -2.01
N VAL A 92 5.21 1.85 -1.73
CA VAL A 92 3.79 1.97 -1.41
C VAL A 92 3.18 3.08 -2.23
N GLN A 93 2.17 2.74 -3.03
CA GLN A 93 1.28 3.68 -3.70
C GLN A 93 0.01 3.82 -2.87
N ASN A 94 -0.24 5.01 -2.37
CA ASN A 94 -1.35 5.27 -1.47
C ASN A 94 -2.41 6.14 -2.13
N HIS A 95 -3.47 5.50 -2.60
CA HIS A 95 -4.63 6.12 -3.26
C HIS A 95 -5.81 6.33 -2.29
N ILE A 96 -5.58 6.29 -0.98
CA ILE A 96 -6.62 6.54 0.02
C ILE A 96 -7.13 7.97 -0.11
N GLN A 97 -8.43 8.11 -0.30
CA GLN A 97 -9.12 9.39 -0.32
C GLN A 97 -9.53 9.80 1.10
N ILE A 98 -9.33 11.07 1.42
CA ILE A 98 -9.75 11.65 2.70
C ILE A 98 -11.05 12.38 2.47
N SER A 99 -12.07 12.15 3.33
CA SER A 99 -13.35 12.84 3.24
C SER A 99 -13.18 14.36 3.40
N GLU A 100 -14.03 15.14 2.75
CA GLU A 100 -14.00 16.60 2.85
C GLU A 100 -14.20 17.10 4.29
N GLU A 101 -15.06 16.42 5.05
CA GLU A 101 -15.25 16.72 6.48
C GLU A 101 -13.97 16.56 7.30
N ALA A 102 -13.20 15.50 7.02
CA ALA A 102 -11.94 15.26 7.71
C ALA A 102 -10.89 16.30 7.32
N ARG A 103 -10.89 16.74 6.07
CA ARG A 103 -10.02 17.85 5.60
C ARG A 103 -10.38 19.16 6.28
N ALA A 104 -11.66 19.48 6.34
CA ALA A 104 -12.16 20.71 6.99
C ALA A 104 -11.80 20.72 8.49
N LYS A 105 -12.03 19.61 9.20
CA LYS A 105 -11.66 19.48 10.62
C LYS A 105 -10.16 19.65 10.85
N ALA A 106 -9.32 19.10 9.97
CA ALA A 106 -7.87 19.24 10.08
C ALA A 106 -7.42 20.68 9.81
N ALA A 107 -7.98 21.33 8.80
CA ALA A 107 -7.69 22.73 8.48
C ALA A 107 -8.08 23.64 9.66
N ALA A 108 -9.25 23.43 10.28
CA ALA A 108 -9.69 24.17 11.45
C ALA A 108 -8.71 24.00 12.63
N LYS A 109 -8.28 22.77 12.93
CA LYS A 109 -7.29 22.50 13.99
C LYS A 109 -5.96 23.22 13.74
N LEU A 110 -5.47 23.23 12.50
CA LEU A 110 -4.25 23.94 12.15
C LEU A 110 -4.40 25.46 12.27
N ALA A 111 -5.55 26.01 11.91
CA ALA A 111 -5.84 27.43 12.09
C ALA A 111 -5.83 27.83 13.58
N HIS A 112 -6.48 27.04 14.44
CA HIS A 112 -6.48 27.26 15.89
C HIS A 112 -5.08 27.15 16.51
N ALA A 113 -4.27 26.17 16.08
CA ALA A 113 -2.90 26.02 16.58
C ALA A 113 -2.04 27.24 16.24
N ARG A 114 -2.15 27.77 15.02
CA ARG A 114 -1.42 28.99 14.59
C ARG A 114 -1.83 30.22 15.37
N THR A 115 -3.12 30.37 15.68
CA THR A 115 -3.63 31.52 16.46
C THR A 115 -3.16 31.43 17.91
N GLY A 116 -3.11 30.23 18.51
CA GLY A 116 -2.60 30.01 19.85
C GLY A 116 -1.11 30.38 20.00
N ASP A 117 -0.27 29.96 19.08
CA ASP A 117 1.16 30.31 19.08
C ASP A 117 1.42 31.79 18.94
N THR A 118 0.61 32.50 18.14
CA THR A 118 0.74 33.95 17.95
C THR A 118 0.35 34.70 19.22
N GLN A 119 -0.59 34.21 20.01
CA GLN A 119 -0.96 34.83 21.31
C GLN A 119 0.13 34.61 22.37
N ILE A 120 0.75 33.44 22.42
CA ILE A 120 1.85 33.16 23.36
C ILE A 120 3.04 34.04 23.06
N ALA A 121 3.41 34.17 21.77
CA ALA A 121 4.51 35.03 21.35
C ALA A 121 4.27 36.54 21.69
N ARG A 122 3.03 37.01 21.58
CA ARG A 122 2.68 38.38 21.98
C ARG A 122 2.70 38.60 23.50
N ALA A 123 2.34 37.60 24.30
CA ALA A 123 2.35 37.70 25.75
C ALA A 123 3.77 37.75 26.34
N THR A 124 4.73 37.17 25.63
CA THR A 124 6.15 37.10 26.11
C THR A 124 6.94 38.37 25.78
N VAL A 125 6.48 39.24 24.88
CA VAL A 125 7.21 40.48 24.44
C VAL A 125 6.91 41.70 25.29
N VAL A 126 5.95 41.66 26.19
CA VAL A 126 5.61 42.85 27.01
C VAL A 126 6.04 42.66 28.46
N GLN A 127 7.34 42.81 28.72
CA GLN A 127 7.82 43.46 29.95
C GLN A 127 9.27 43.95 29.81
N PRO A 128 9.53 45.20 29.45
CA PRO A 128 10.78 45.82 29.83
C PRO A 128 10.73 46.09 31.32
N LYS A 129 11.52 45.36 32.09
CA LYS A 129 11.74 45.58 33.51
C LYS A 129 12.29 46.99 33.68
N ALA A 130 11.47 47.90 34.13
CA ALA A 130 11.91 49.25 34.52
C ALA A 130 12.88 49.08 35.69
N LYS A 131 14.13 49.49 35.44
CA LYS A 131 15.15 49.67 36.47
C LYS A 131 14.93 51.03 37.11
N THR A 132 14.44 51.02 38.34
CA THR A 132 14.33 52.24 39.16
C THR A 132 15.70 52.57 39.78
N PRO A 133 16.08 53.83 39.90
CA PRO A 133 17.37 54.29 40.42
C PRO A 133 17.59 54.02 41.90
#